data_15af575cd02cac7519b1ab8cc086c69f
#
_entry.id   15af575cd02cac7519b1ab8cc086c69f
#
_cell.length_a   1.000
_cell.length_b   1.000
_cell.length_c   1.000
_cell.angle_alpha   90.00
_cell.angle_beta   90.00
_cell.angle_gamma   90.00
#
_symmetry.space_group_name_H-M   'P 1'
#
loop_
_entity.id
_entity.type
_entity.pdbx_description
1 polymer ?
#
loop_
_entity_poly.entity_id
_entity_poly.type
_entity_poly.pdbx_seq_one_letter_code
_entity_poly.pdbx_strand_id
1 'polypeptide(L)'
;VSFSRRSESVGPSEVSLINYLARGVSSKDWEALIKDMCDMRNPEAIEEMVLTLRNMATHWTPFSHNSITLRMKAPIPIRTQCFKHKVGFTENEESRRYISSRPELFIPFVFRSKAKNVKQGSGDTHPDTDKWRKTYVEHCTKAIFLYEEMVADVLDEKGEVLQYGISPEQARFILPQGVNVNWIWTGNLAAYARYYNQRVDPHAQKESQLLARKVGSLIQPLFPHSWKALTQK
;
A
#
# COMPACT_ATOMS: atom_id res chain seq x y z
N VAL A 1 -6.57 4.54 0.56
CA VAL A 1 -5.50 4.51 1.57
C VAL A 1 -5.73 5.61 2.57
N SER A 2 -5.60 5.33 3.84
CA SER A 2 -5.67 6.29 4.93
C SER A 2 -4.79 5.83 6.09
N PHE A 3 -4.42 6.75 6.99
CA PHE A 3 -3.74 6.37 8.23
C PHE A 3 -4.71 5.64 9.16
N SER A 4 -4.22 4.57 9.78
CA SER A 4 -4.89 3.90 10.90
C SER A 4 -4.24 4.32 12.21
N ARG A 5 -2.90 4.32 12.24
CA ARG A 5 -2.10 4.71 13.40
C ARG A 5 -0.72 5.15 12.95
N ARG A 6 -0.15 6.12 13.65
CA ARG A 6 1.26 6.49 13.59
C ARG A 6 1.88 6.29 14.97
N SER A 7 3.04 5.63 15.03
CA SER A 7 3.87 5.61 16.21
C SER A 7 5.34 5.78 15.81
N GLU A 8 6.07 6.53 16.58
CA GLU A 8 7.51 6.76 16.41
C GLU A 8 8.23 6.18 17.63
N SER A 9 9.24 5.36 17.40
CA SER A 9 10.02 4.74 18.47
C SER A 9 11.15 5.63 18.98
N VAL A 10 11.44 6.73 18.29
CA VAL A 10 12.59 7.61 18.55
C VAL A 10 12.17 9.08 18.58
N GLY A 11 11.12 9.38 19.33
CA GLY A 11 10.64 10.76 19.52
C GLY A 11 9.67 11.25 18.45
N PRO A 12 9.12 12.46 18.62
CA PRO A 12 7.93 12.92 17.90
C PRO A 12 8.22 13.53 16.52
N SER A 13 9.47 13.62 16.07
CA SER A 13 9.83 14.31 14.84
C SER A 13 10.86 13.56 13.99
N GLU A 14 10.93 13.92 12.71
CA GLU A 14 11.98 13.47 11.79
C GLU A 14 13.37 13.81 12.30
N VAL A 15 13.54 14.97 12.96
CA VAL A 15 14.81 15.41 13.57
C VAL A 15 15.30 14.44 14.63
N SER A 16 14.41 13.91 15.46
CA SER A 16 14.76 12.89 16.47
C SER A 16 15.22 11.59 15.83
N LEU A 17 14.61 11.19 14.72
CA LEU A 17 15.05 10.03 13.93
C LEU A 17 16.46 10.27 13.37
N ILE A 18 16.68 11.41 12.75
CA ILE A 18 17.98 11.80 12.17
C ILE A 18 19.07 11.85 13.27
N ASN A 19 18.76 12.41 14.44
CA ASN A 19 19.68 12.42 15.59
C ASN A 19 20.05 11.02 16.07
N TYR A 20 19.08 10.11 16.09
CA TYR A 20 19.36 8.72 16.44
C TYR A 20 20.27 8.05 15.40
N LEU A 21 20.05 8.34 14.12
CA LEU A 21 20.86 7.90 13.00
C LEU A 21 22.31 8.33 13.15
N ALA A 22 22.51 9.57 13.53
CA ALA A 22 23.80 10.21 13.60
C ALA A 22 24.72 9.56 14.63
N ARG A 23 24.21 9.09 15.76
CA ARG A 23 25.01 8.60 16.90
C ARG A 23 25.85 7.35 16.63
N GLY A 24 25.55 6.57 15.61
CA GLY A 24 26.18 5.27 15.37
C GLY A 24 27.11 5.18 14.18
N VAL A 25 27.24 6.23 13.34
CA VAL A 25 27.74 6.03 11.97
C VAL A 25 28.90 6.91 11.53
N SER A 26 29.38 7.86 12.32
CA SER A 26 30.47 8.74 11.89
C SER A 26 31.23 9.35 13.04
N SER A 27 32.52 9.65 12.79
CA SER A 27 33.42 10.38 13.66
C SER A 27 33.27 11.92 13.55
N LYS A 28 32.24 12.42 12.87
CA LYS A 28 31.96 13.87 12.79
C LYS A 28 31.52 14.41 14.15
N ASP A 29 31.71 15.69 14.38
CA ASP A 29 31.22 16.40 15.54
C ASP A 29 29.69 16.49 15.50
N TRP A 30 29.06 15.52 16.13
CA TRP A 30 27.62 15.37 16.15
C TRP A 30 26.92 16.43 17.01
N GLU A 31 27.61 17.01 17.99
CA GLU A 31 27.04 18.06 18.85
C GLU A 31 26.83 19.34 18.03
N ALA A 32 27.81 19.71 17.19
CA ALA A 32 27.67 20.83 16.27
C ALA A 32 26.55 20.59 15.25
N LEU A 33 26.53 19.39 14.63
CA LEU A 33 25.50 19.04 13.65
C LEU A 33 24.09 19.01 14.24
N ILE A 34 23.93 18.45 15.44
CA ILE A 34 22.65 18.44 16.18
C ILE A 34 22.19 19.85 16.52
N LYS A 35 23.13 20.73 16.89
CA LYS A 35 22.83 22.12 17.16
C LYS A 35 22.32 22.85 15.93
N ASP A 36 22.95 22.66 14.78
CA ASP A 36 22.53 23.23 13.50
C ASP A 36 21.17 22.68 13.05
N MET A 37 20.89 21.41 13.32
CA MET A 37 19.61 20.74 13.01
C MET A 37 18.49 21.17 13.96
N CYS A 38 18.76 21.30 15.26
CA CYS A 38 17.76 21.74 16.24
C CYS A 38 17.35 23.20 16.04
N ASP A 39 18.24 24.01 15.46
CA ASP A 39 17.94 25.40 15.11
C ASP A 39 16.99 25.51 13.90
N MET A 40 16.69 24.39 13.23
CA MET A 40 15.80 24.29 12.06
C MET A 40 16.08 25.35 10.98
N ARG A 41 17.25 25.99 11.03
CA ARG A 41 17.60 27.14 10.20
C ARG A 41 18.31 26.75 8.89
N ASN A 42 18.72 25.48 8.78
CA ASN A 42 19.38 25.01 7.57
C ASN A 42 18.80 23.68 7.07
N PRO A 43 17.66 23.71 6.36
CA PRO A 43 17.06 22.51 5.79
C PRO A 43 17.98 21.75 4.81
N GLU A 44 18.89 22.49 4.13
CA GLU A 44 19.84 21.93 3.16
C GLU A 44 20.90 21.04 3.84
N ALA A 45 21.38 21.45 5.02
CA ALA A 45 22.33 20.63 5.79
C ALA A 45 21.70 19.33 6.30
N ILE A 46 20.42 19.36 6.70
CA ILE A 46 19.67 18.16 7.09
C ILE A 46 19.50 17.23 5.88
N GLU A 47 19.15 17.76 4.73
CA GLU A 47 18.96 17.01 3.50
C GLU A 47 20.29 16.36 3.03
N GLU A 48 21.37 17.12 3.03
CA GLU A 48 22.70 16.63 2.69
C GLU A 48 23.14 15.49 3.62
N MET A 49 22.89 15.62 4.92
CA MET A 49 23.20 14.58 5.88
C MET A 49 22.37 13.31 5.63
N VAL A 50 21.09 13.45 5.41
CA VAL A 50 20.19 12.30 5.13
C VAL A 50 20.61 11.61 3.83
N LEU A 51 21.01 12.37 2.80
CA LEU A 51 21.59 11.82 1.56
C LEU A 51 22.90 11.11 1.79
N THR A 52 23.79 11.66 2.62
CA THR A 52 25.06 11.04 2.99
C THR A 52 24.85 9.71 3.69
N LEU A 53 23.93 9.66 4.67
CA LEU A 53 23.56 8.43 5.38
C LEU A 53 22.95 7.38 4.46
N ARG A 54 22.11 7.80 3.52
CA ARG A 54 21.53 6.91 2.50
C ARG A 54 22.61 6.26 1.63
N ASN A 55 23.63 6.99 1.24
CA ASN A 55 24.71 6.52 0.37
C ASN A 55 25.69 5.58 1.09
N MET A 56 25.63 5.52 2.41
CA MET A 56 26.34 4.51 3.19
C MET A 56 25.61 3.16 3.03
N ALA A 57 26.11 2.33 2.14
CA ALA A 57 25.45 1.12 1.60
C ALA A 57 24.96 0.09 2.63
N THR A 58 25.32 0.23 3.90
CA THR A 58 24.95 -0.71 4.98
C THR A 58 24.04 -0.12 6.05
N HIS A 59 23.69 1.16 6.00
CA HIS A 59 23.01 1.87 7.12
C HIS A 59 21.54 2.20 6.85
N TRP A 60 20.78 1.26 6.28
CA TRP A 60 19.32 1.39 6.12
C TRP A 60 18.55 1.23 7.44
N THR A 61 19.14 0.58 8.42
CA THR A 61 18.51 0.25 9.72
C THR A 61 17.94 1.46 10.44
N PRO A 62 18.58 2.64 10.42
CA PRO A 62 18.02 3.81 11.05
C PRO A 62 16.62 4.20 10.56
N PHE A 63 16.34 4.02 9.26
CA PHE A 63 15.00 4.26 8.70
C PHE A 63 13.99 3.15 9.04
N SER A 64 14.40 2.18 9.86
CA SER A 64 13.55 1.08 10.31
C SER A 64 13.06 1.23 11.76
N HIS A 65 13.48 2.27 12.47
CA HIS A 65 13.12 2.49 13.87
C HIS A 65 11.77 3.18 14.07
N ASN A 66 11.08 3.56 13.00
CA ASN A 66 9.72 4.10 13.05
C ASN A 66 8.69 3.06 12.65
N SER A 67 7.44 3.34 12.92
CA SER A 67 6.30 2.51 12.54
C SER A 67 5.19 3.39 11.96
N ILE A 68 4.74 3.05 10.76
CA ILE A 68 3.66 3.71 10.04
C ILE A 68 2.60 2.66 9.74
N THR A 69 1.36 2.91 10.16
CA THR A 69 0.25 2.00 9.93
C THR A 69 -0.78 2.65 9.01
N LEU A 70 -1.00 2.04 7.86
CA LEU A 70 -1.98 2.48 6.86
C LEU A 70 -3.15 1.51 6.78
N ARG A 71 -4.34 2.05 6.59
CA ARG A 71 -5.50 1.29 6.13
C ARG A 71 -5.49 1.29 4.62
N MET A 72 -5.44 0.12 4.03
CA MET A 72 -5.31 -0.10 2.60
C MET A 72 -6.60 -0.70 2.04
N LYS A 73 -6.91 -0.36 0.78
CA LYS A 73 -7.99 -0.95 0.00
C LYS A 73 -7.58 -1.04 -1.46
N ALA A 74 -7.68 -2.21 -2.04
CA ALA A 74 -7.39 -2.43 -3.45
C ALA A 74 -7.99 -3.78 -3.91
N PRO A 75 -8.13 -4.01 -5.25
CA PRO A 75 -8.53 -5.31 -5.75
C PRO A 75 -7.46 -6.38 -5.48
N ILE A 76 -7.90 -7.63 -5.40
CA ILE A 76 -7.05 -8.78 -5.02
C ILE A 76 -5.70 -8.82 -5.76
N PRO A 77 -5.60 -8.64 -7.11
CA PRO A 77 -4.30 -8.69 -7.78
C PRO A 77 -3.33 -7.62 -7.31
N ILE A 78 -3.83 -6.41 -7.00
CA ILE A 78 -3.00 -5.29 -6.52
C ILE A 78 -2.56 -5.54 -5.07
N ARG A 79 -3.47 -5.99 -4.21
CA ARG A 79 -3.13 -6.43 -2.86
C ARG A 79 -2.07 -7.51 -2.87
N THR A 80 -2.18 -8.50 -3.76
CA THR A 80 -1.18 -9.57 -3.90
C THR A 80 0.20 -9.03 -4.26
N GLN A 81 0.27 -8.00 -5.09
CA GLN A 81 1.54 -7.31 -5.38
C GLN A 81 2.10 -6.57 -4.16
N CYS A 82 1.26 -5.96 -3.33
CA CYS A 82 1.69 -5.36 -2.07
C CYS A 82 2.28 -6.42 -1.12
N PHE A 83 1.64 -7.57 -0.99
CA PHE A 83 2.06 -8.67 -0.10
C PHE A 83 3.34 -9.40 -0.52
N LYS A 84 3.89 -9.10 -1.71
CA LYS A 84 5.25 -9.53 -2.07
C LYS A 84 6.34 -8.75 -1.33
N HIS A 85 6.03 -7.60 -0.77
CA HIS A 85 6.94 -6.82 0.05
C HIS A 85 6.83 -7.30 1.51
N LYS A 86 7.74 -8.19 1.92
CA LYS A 86 7.70 -8.81 3.26
C LYS A 86 8.60 -8.12 4.29
N VAL A 87 9.79 -7.71 3.87
CA VAL A 87 10.79 -7.16 4.80
C VAL A 87 10.36 -5.80 5.33
N GLY A 88 10.20 -5.71 6.64
CA GLY A 88 9.80 -4.49 7.35
C GLY A 88 8.30 -4.18 7.29
N PHE A 89 7.48 -5.15 6.88
CA PHE A 89 6.02 -5.04 6.86
C PHE A 89 5.34 -6.13 7.69
N THR A 90 4.19 -5.75 8.24
CA THR A 90 3.20 -6.65 8.83
C THR A 90 1.83 -6.30 8.23
N GLU A 91 1.11 -7.29 7.78
CA GLU A 91 -0.21 -7.14 7.18
C GLU A 91 -1.29 -7.92 7.95
N ASN A 92 -2.50 -7.35 8.03
CA ASN A 92 -3.69 -8.01 8.51
C ASN A 92 -4.85 -7.68 7.58
N GLU A 93 -5.35 -8.68 6.85
CA GLU A 93 -6.43 -8.54 5.86
C GLU A 93 -7.77 -8.94 6.46
N GLU A 94 -8.82 -8.17 6.14
CA GLU A 94 -10.20 -8.54 6.42
C GLU A 94 -10.55 -9.85 5.69
N SER A 95 -11.03 -10.83 6.45
CA SER A 95 -11.38 -12.13 5.87
C SER A 95 -12.85 -12.19 5.47
N ARG A 96 -13.12 -12.49 4.21
CA ARG A 96 -14.46 -12.82 3.71
C ARG A 96 -15.08 -14.07 4.33
N ARG A 97 -14.38 -14.76 5.19
CA ARG A 97 -14.95 -15.83 6.03
C ARG A 97 -15.91 -15.29 7.09
N TYR A 98 -15.73 -14.03 7.49
CA TYR A 98 -16.46 -13.42 8.62
C TYR A 98 -17.22 -12.13 8.24
N ILE A 99 -17.06 -11.64 7.01
CA ILE A 99 -17.67 -10.40 6.55
C ILE A 99 -18.87 -10.72 5.67
N SER A 100 -20.05 -10.31 6.11
CA SER A 100 -21.33 -10.46 5.39
C SER A 100 -21.65 -9.30 4.44
N SER A 101 -20.92 -8.18 4.52
CA SER A 101 -21.19 -7.04 3.63
C SER A 101 -20.96 -7.41 2.16
N ARG A 102 -21.78 -6.79 1.28
CA ARG A 102 -21.65 -6.95 -0.17
C ARG A 102 -20.22 -6.70 -0.64
N PRO A 103 -19.64 -7.60 -1.46
CA PRO A 103 -18.34 -7.38 -2.07
C PRO A 103 -18.32 -6.13 -2.95
N GLU A 104 -17.32 -5.27 -2.78
CA GLU A 104 -17.16 -4.07 -3.60
C GLU A 104 -16.28 -4.35 -4.81
N LEU A 105 -16.80 -4.11 -6.01
CA LEU A 105 -16.08 -4.30 -7.26
C LEU A 105 -15.20 -3.10 -7.58
N PHE A 106 -13.92 -3.32 -7.82
CA PHE A 106 -13.04 -2.35 -8.45
C PHE A 106 -13.34 -2.30 -9.96
N ILE A 107 -13.64 -1.12 -10.47
CA ILE A 107 -13.88 -0.90 -11.90
C ILE A 107 -12.72 -0.06 -12.44
N PRO A 108 -11.85 -0.63 -13.30
CA PRO A 108 -10.82 0.13 -13.98
C PRO A 108 -11.42 1.30 -14.77
N PHE A 109 -10.78 2.46 -14.70
CA PHE A 109 -11.22 3.61 -15.50
C PHE A 109 -11.12 3.32 -17.00
N VAL A 110 -10.00 2.67 -17.40
CA VAL A 110 -9.76 2.20 -18.76
C VAL A 110 -9.17 0.80 -18.74
N PHE A 111 -9.48 -0.01 -19.76
CA PHE A 111 -8.73 -1.21 -20.08
C PHE A 111 -7.64 -0.87 -21.09
N ARG A 112 -6.45 -1.44 -20.90
CA ARG A 112 -5.27 -1.17 -21.71
C ARG A 112 -4.94 -2.38 -22.59
N SER A 113 -4.41 -2.09 -23.76
CA SER A 113 -3.88 -3.09 -24.67
C SER A 113 -2.66 -3.79 -24.09
N LYS A 114 -2.34 -4.97 -24.60
CA LYS A 114 -1.04 -5.60 -24.35
C LYS A 114 0.08 -4.70 -24.87
N ALA A 115 1.13 -4.54 -24.10
CA ALA A 115 2.31 -3.85 -24.57
C ALA A 115 3.05 -4.73 -25.62
N LYS A 116 3.53 -4.09 -26.69
CA LYS A 116 4.38 -4.75 -27.67
C LYS A 116 5.77 -4.96 -27.08
N ASN A 117 6.31 -6.16 -27.20
CA ASN A 117 7.71 -6.48 -26.83
C ASN A 117 8.12 -6.31 -25.36
N VAL A 118 7.18 -6.24 -24.41
CA VAL A 118 7.51 -6.19 -22.98
C VAL A 118 6.81 -7.31 -22.22
N LYS A 119 7.53 -7.92 -21.28
CA LYS A 119 6.99 -8.96 -20.40
C LYS A 119 6.14 -8.39 -19.28
N GLN A 120 6.30 -7.09 -18.96
CA GLN A 120 5.63 -6.40 -17.86
C GLN A 120 5.08 -5.06 -18.34
N GLY A 121 4.02 -4.60 -17.66
CA GLY A 121 3.33 -3.38 -18.00
C GLY A 121 2.19 -3.59 -19.02
N SER A 122 1.62 -2.51 -19.48
CA SER A 122 0.53 -2.46 -20.45
C SER A 122 0.77 -1.35 -21.45
N GLY A 123 0.19 -1.48 -22.64
CA GLY A 123 0.18 -0.46 -23.66
C GLY A 123 -0.83 0.66 -23.37
N ASP A 124 -1.20 1.37 -24.43
CA ASP A 124 -2.18 2.46 -24.38
C ASP A 124 -3.60 1.94 -24.12
N THR A 125 -4.54 2.86 -23.94
CA THR A 125 -5.96 2.54 -23.79
C THR A 125 -6.43 1.66 -24.96
N HIS A 126 -7.09 0.55 -24.64
CA HIS A 126 -7.63 -0.35 -25.64
C HIS A 126 -8.74 0.35 -26.46
N PRO A 127 -8.78 0.23 -27.79
CA PRO A 127 -9.84 0.86 -28.60
C PRO A 127 -11.25 0.55 -28.13
N ASP A 128 -11.52 -0.69 -27.73
CA ASP A 128 -12.82 -1.14 -27.22
C ASP A 128 -12.93 -1.05 -25.68
N THR A 129 -12.26 -0.10 -25.03
CA THR A 129 -12.22 -0.01 -23.57
C THR A 129 -13.62 0.06 -22.95
N ASP A 130 -14.54 0.82 -23.54
CA ASP A 130 -15.90 0.99 -23.02
C ASP A 130 -16.72 -0.31 -23.11
N LYS A 131 -16.61 -1.03 -24.25
CA LYS A 131 -17.20 -2.35 -24.43
C LYS A 131 -16.72 -3.31 -23.34
N TRP A 132 -15.41 -3.42 -23.17
CA TRP A 132 -14.83 -4.34 -22.18
C TRP A 132 -15.15 -3.94 -20.76
N ARG A 133 -15.22 -2.64 -20.46
CA ARG A 133 -15.64 -2.14 -19.15
C ARG A 133 -17.08 -2.52 -18.85
N LYS A 134 -17.99 -2.35 -19.79
CA LYS A 134 -19.39 -2.77 -19.66
C LYS A 134 -19.48 -4.28 -19.40
N THR A 135 -18.89 -5.09 -20.28
CA THR A 135 -18.89 -6.56 -20.16
C THR A 135 -18.29 -7.02 -18.82
N TYR A 136 -17.19 -6.41 -18.39
CA TYR A 136 -16.57 -6.69 -17.09
C TYR A 136 -17.51 -6.43 -15.93
N VAL A 137 -18.14 -5.25 -15.90
CA VAL A 137 -19.08 -4.88 -14.82
C VAL A 137 -20.27 -5.84 -14.79
N GLU A 138 -20.88 -6.12 -15.93
CA GLU A 138 -22.02 -7.05 -16.03
C GLU A 138 -21.66 -8.45 -15.53
N HIS A 139 -20.53 -8.99 -15.97
CA HIS A 139 -20.10 -10.33 -15.57
C HIS A 139 -19.75 -10.42 -14.08
N CYS A 140 -18.96 -9.45 -13.58
CA CYS A 140 -18.58 -9.44 -12.16
C CYS A 140 -19.74 -9.19 -11.22
N THR A 141 -20.71 -8.35 -11.62
CA THR A 141 -21.92 -8.10 -10.83
C THR A 141 -22.78 -9.37 -10.72
N LYS A 142 -22.92 -10.14 -11.80
CA LYS A 142 -23.62 -11.45 -11.75
C LYS A 142 -22.94 -12.41 -10.77
N ALA A 143 -21.61 -12.47 -10.78
CA ALA A 143 -20.87 -13.33 -9.84
C ALA A 143 -21.03 -12.89 -8.38
N ILE A 144 -21.11 -11.58 -8.12
CA ILE A 144 -21.37 -11.03 -6.78
C ILE A 144 -22.80 -11.37 -6.34
N PHE A 145 -23.81 -11.24 -7.20
CA PHE A 145 -25.17 -11.65 -6.89
C PHE A 145 -25.26 -13.16 -6.58
N LEU A 146 -24.62 -13.99 -7.39
CA LEU A 146 -24.58 -15.42 -7.13
C LEU A 146 -23.91 -15.75 -5.79
N TYR A 147 -22.84 -15.03 -5.42
CA TYR A 147 -22.25 -15.14 -4.09
C TYR A 147 -23.25 -14.81 -2.98
N GLU A 148 -24.03 -13.72 -3.14
CA GLU A 148 -25.04 -13.30 -2.17
C GLU A 148 -26.14 -14.35 -2.03
N GLU A 149 -26.61 -14.91 -3.14
CA GLU A 149 -27.59 -16.03 -3.16
C GLU A 149 -27.02 -17.28 -2.46
N MET A 150 -25.76 -17.63 -2.73
CA MET A 150 -25.13 -18.80 -2.12
C MET A 150 -25.02 -18.71 -0.59
N VAL A 151 -24.77 -17.53 -0.03
CA VAL A 151 -24.60 -17.36 1.42
C VAL A 151 -25.89 -17.03 2.16
N ALA A 152 -26.97 -16.74 1.43
CA ALA A 152 -28.26 -16.41 2.03
C ALA A 152 -28.93 -17.64 2.62
N ASP A 153 -29.46 -17.50 3.84
CA ASP A 153 -30.31 -18.51 4.45
C ASP A 153 -31.72 -18.42 3.86
N VAL A 154 -32.38 -19.56 3.74
CA VAL A 154 -33.80 -19.63 3.40
C VAL A 154 -34.60 -19.56 4.70
N LEU A 155 -35.47 -18.56 4.81
CA LEU A 155 -36.27 -18.33 5.99
C LEU A 155 -37.76 -18.69 5.73
N ASP A 156 -38.48 -19.11 6.78
CA ASP A 156 -39.91 -19.28 6.75
C ASP A 156 -40.65 -17.93 6.93
N GLU A 157 -41.97 -17.95 6.92
CA GLU A 157 -42.85 -16.78 7.10
C GLU A 157 -42.70 -16.11 8.48
N LYS A 158 -42.11 -16.82 9.45
CA LYS A 158 -41.85 -16.31 10.81
C LYS A 158 -40.41 -15.81 10.98
N GLY A 159 -39.56 -15.96 9.95
CA GLY A 159 -38.14 -15.59 9.97
C GLY A 159 -37.23 -16.66 10.57
N GLU A 160 -37.72 -17.90 10.77
CA GLU A 160 -36.88 -19.00 11.20
C GLU A 160 -36.14 -19.65 10.03
N VAL A 161 -34.91 -20.13 10.27
CA VAL A 161 -34.07 -20.69 9.22
C VAL A 161 -34.58 -22.08 8.82
N LEU A 162 -35.10 -22.20 7.61
CA LEU A 162 -35.45 -23.49 6.99
C LEU A 162 -34.27 -24.21 6.41
N GLN A 163 -33.31 -23.45 5.82
CA GLN A 163 -32.08 -23.97 5.22
C GLN A 163 -30.96 -22.95 5.35
N TYR A 164 -29.82 -23.38 5.85
CA TYR A 164 -28.61 -22.54 5.89
C TYR A 164 -28.01 -22.39 4.51
N GLY A 165 -27.53 -21.19 4.22
CA GLY A 165 -26.73 -20.89 3.03
C GLY A 165 -25.38 -21.61 3.04
N ILE A 166 -24.68 -21.51 1.92
CA ILE A 166 -23.32 -22.06 1.78
C ILE A 166 -22.34 -21.22 2.61
N SER A 167 -21.45 -21.88 3.32
CA SER A 167 -20.41 -21.20 4.11
C SER A 167 -19.66 -20.16 3.29
N PRO A 168 -19.53 -18.91 3.79
CA PRO A 168 -18.78 -17.84 3.10
C PRO A 168 -17.34 -18.23 2.73
N GLU A 169 -16.71 -19.12 3.47
CA GLU A 169 -15.35 -19.60 3.16
C GLU A 169 -15.28 -20.42 1.87
N GLN A 170 -16.39 -21.02 1.43
CA GLN A 170 -16.51 -21.76 0.17
C GLN A 170 -17.17 -20.88 -0.91
N ALA A 171 -18.26 -20.20 -0.58
CA ALA A 171 -18.99 -19.35 -1.52
C ALA A 171 -18.10 -18.27 -2.17
N ARG A 172 -17.14 -17.73 -1.42
CA ARG A 172 -16.19 -16.70 -1.93
C ARG A 172 -15.35 -17.16 -3.13
N PHE A 173 -15.28 -18.44 -3.46
CA PHE A 173 -14.55 -18.91 -4.65
C PHE A 173 -15.16 -18.42 -5.96
N ILE A 174 -16.46 -18.05 -5.97
CA ILE A 174 -17.13 -17.49 -7.15
C ILE A 174 -16.76 -16.01 -7.39
N LEU A 175 -16.22 -15.33 -6.37
CA LEU A 175 -15.94 -13.89 -6.44
C LEU A 175 -14.84 -13.55 -7.45
N PRO A 176 -15.04 -12.53 -8.28
CA PRO A 176 -14.05 -12.13 -9.26
C PRO A 176 -12.82 -11.50 -8.59
N GLN A 177 -11.65 -11.64 -9.22
CA GLN A 177 -10.41 -11.03 -8.77
C GLN A 177 -10.46 -9.51 -8.64
N GLY A 178 -11.40 -8.86 -9.32
CA GLY A 178 -11.63 -7.42 -9.21
C GLY A 178 -12.30 -6.97 -7.90
N VAL A 179 -12.68 -7.88 -7.00
CA VAL A 179 -13.23 -7.50 -5.70
C VAL A 179 -12.16 -6.81 -4.86
N ASN A 180 -12.53 -5.66 -4.28
CA ASN A 180 -11.70 -4.95 -3.32
C ASN A 180 -11.59 -5.73 -2.01
N VAL A 181 -10.40 -5.72 -1.44
CA VAL A 181 -10.11 -6.19 -0.09
C VAL A 181 -9.50 -5.06 0.73
N ASN A 182 -9.74 -5.09 2.03
CA ASN A 182 -9.20 -4.15 2.98
C ASN A 182 -8.15 -4.84 3.84
N TRP A 183 -7.07 -4.11 4.17
CA TRP A 183 -6.08 -4.60 5.12
C TRP A 183 -5.43 -3.46 5.88
N ILE A 184 -4.92 -3.79 7.05
CA ILE A 184 -4.01 -2.94 7.80
C ILE A 184 -2.59 -3.32 7.38
N TRP A 185 -1.79 -2.32 7.05
CA TRP A 185 -0.40 -2.51 6.63
C TRP A 185 0.51 -1.64 7.48
N THR A 186 1.28 -2.28 8.33
CA THR A 186 2.25 -1.61 9.21
C THR A 186 3.64 -1.85 8.64
N GLY A 187 4.41 -0.79 8.50
CA GLY A 187 5.79 -0.86 8.02
C GLY A 187 6.63 0.30 8.51
N ASN A 188 7.95 0.13 8.41
CA ASN A 188 8.89 1.21 8.67
C ASN A 188 9.14 2.05 7.40
N LEU A 189 9.79 3.20 7.57
CA LEU A 189 10.04 4.14 6.48
C LEU A 189 10.89 3.53 5.35
N ALA A 190 11.92 2.74 5.70
CA ALA A 190 12.75 2.04 4.70
C ALA A 190 11.93 1.03 3.87
N ALA A 191 11.01 0.31 4.50
CA ALA A 191 10.12 -0.63 3.83
C ALA A 191 9.18 0.08 2.86
N TYR A 192 8.52 1.17 3.30
CA TYR A 192 7.63 1.95 2.45
C TYR A 192 8.37 2.65 1.30
N ALA A 193 9.56 3.17 1.52
CA ALA A 193 10.37 3.76 0.46
C ALA A 193 10.77 2.73 -0.60
N ARG A 194 11.19 1.53 -0.17
CA ARG A 194 11.48 0.40 -1.08
C ARG A 194 10.26 -0.03 -1.88
N TYR A 195 9.08 -0.17 -1.23
CA TYR A 195 7.82 -0.43 -1.90
C TYR A 195 7.51 0.65 -2.93
N TYR A 196 7.59 1.92 -2.53
CA TYR A 196 7.32 3.06 -3.40
C TYR A 196 8.19 3.02 -4.65
N ASN A 197 9.51 2.95 -4.49
CA ASN A 197 10.47 2.97 -5.60
C ASN A 197 10.22 1.84 -6.61
N GLN A 198 9.85 0.65 -6.14
CA GLN A 198 9.55 -0.48 -7.03
C GLN A 198 8.19 -0.36 -7.71
N ARG A 199 7.22 0.30 -7.07
CA ARG A 199 5.84 0.34 -7.59
C ARG A 199 5.48 1.60 -8.36
N VAL A 200 6.25 2.67 -8.24
CA VAL A 200 6.11 3.85 -9.12
C VAL A 200 6.85 3.70 -10.45
N ASP A 201 7.68 2.66 -10.58
CA ASP A 201 8.40 2.36 -11.81
C ASP A 201 7.42 2.29 -13.01
N PRO A 202 7.75 2.90 -14.17
CA PRO A 202 6.89 2.90 -15.35
C PRO A 202 6.49 1.50 -15.84
N HIS A 203 7.32 0.47 -15.59
CA HIS A 203 7.04 -0.93 -15.97
C HIS A 203 6.10 -1.64 -14.98
N ALA A 204 5.86 -1.06 -13.79
CA ALA A 204 4.88 -1.61 -12.86
C ALA A 204 3.45 -1.42 -13.41
N GLN A 205 2.53 -2.29 -12.98
CA GLN A 205 1.11 -2.17 -13.33
C GLN A 205 0.57 -0.80 -12.90
N LYS A 206 -0.21 -0.14 -13.75
CA LYS A 206 -0.67 1.24 -13.55
C LYS A 206 -1.42 1.43 -12.23
N GLU A 207 -2.28 0.49 -11.87
CA GLU A 207 -3.04 0.51 -10.61
C GLU A 207 -2.09 0.41 -9.39
N SER A 208 -1.00 -0.36 -9.50
CA SER A 208 0.04 -0.42 -8.48
C SER A 208 0.81 0.89 -8.35
N GLN A 209 1.11 1.54 -9.49
CA GLN A 209 1.75 2.87 -9.49
C GLN A 209 0.86 3.91 -8.78
N LEU A 210 -0.44 3.92 -9.08
CA LEU A 210 -1.40 4.85 -8.46
C LEU A 210 -1.51 4.63 -6.95
N LEU A 211 -1.58 3.36 -6.52
CA LEU A 211 -1.62 3.01 -5.11
C LEU A 211 -0.34 3.45 -4.38
N ALA A 212 0.83 3.18 -4.98
CA ALA A 212 2.12 3.57 -4.42
C ALA A 212 2.26 5.10 -4.29
N ARG A 213 1.84 5.86 -5.31
CA ARG A 213 1.83 7.35 -5.25
C ARG A 213 0.94 7.85 -4.12
N LYS A 214 -0.23 7.23 -3.92
CA LYS A 214 -1.14 7.58 -2.82
C LYS A 214 -0.53 7.26 -1.45
N VAL A 215 0.19 6.15 -1.32
CA VAL A 215 0.97 5.83 -0.10
C VAL A 215 2.05 6.89 0.11
N GLY A 216 2.83 7.22 -0.91
CA GLY A 216 3.88 8.24 -0.84
C GLY A 216 3.34 9.61 -0.42
N SER A 217 2.20 10.04 -0.95
CA SER A 217 1.58 11.33 -0.60
C SER A 217 1.15 11.43 0.87
N LEU A 218 0.88 10.30 1.53
CA LEU A 218 0.57 10.27 2.97
C LEU A 218 1.82 10.26 3.84
N ILE A 219 2.90 9.62 3.39
CA ILE A 219 4.13 9.45 4.17
C ILE A 219 5.05 10.67 4.04
N GLN A 220 5.17 11.23 2.84
CA GLN A 220 6.05 12.36 2.57
C GLN A 220 5.89 13.55 3.53
N PRO A 221 4.68 14.01 3.88
CA PRO A 221 4.52 15.12 4.83
C PRO A 221 4.99 14.81 6.25
N LEU A 222 5.09 13.54 6.61
CA LEU A 222 5.52 13.10 7.94
C LEU A 222 7.04 12.99 8.04
N PHE A 223 7.72 12.72 6.92
CA PHE A 223 9.16 12.51 6.82
C PHE A 223 9.71 13.18 5.56
N PRO A 224 9.58 14.51 5.41
CA PRO A 224 9.84 15.19 4.14
C PRO A 224 11.27 14.98 3.64
N HIS A 225 12.27 15.11 4.50
CA HIS A 225 13.68 15.00 4.13
C HIS A 225 14.09 13.53 3.93
N SER A 226 13.76 12.66 4.87
CA SER A 226 14.08 11.24 4.78
C SER A 226 13.36 10.56 3.61
N TRP A 227 12.10 10.92 3.36
CA TRP A 227 11.35 10.40 2.23
C TRP A 227 11.98 10.81 0.90
N LYS A 228 12.33 12.09 0.76
CA LYS A 228 13.04 12.61 -0.43
C LYS A 228 14.35 11.87 -0.66
N ALA A 229 15.18 11.72 0.38
CA ALA A 229 16.45 11.01 0.31
C ALA A 229 16.31 9.54 -0.09
N LEU A 230 15.26 8.85 0.37
CA LEU A 230 15.03 7.44 0.11
C LEU A 230 14.33 7.16 -1.24
N THR A 231 13.64 8.14 -1.82
CA THR A 231 12.79 7.93 -3.00
C THR A 231 13.23 8.73 -4.23
N GLN A 232 14.01 9.77 -4.08
CA GLN A 232 14.65 10.46 -5.21
C GLN A 232 15.96 9.75 -5.56
N LYS A 233 16.06 9.33 -6.82
CA LYS A 233 17.30 8.78 -7.41
C LYS A 233 18.11 9.90 -8.00
#